data_d2efe7d2ba3878456e52c8a1bee992ce
#
_entry.id   d2efe7d2ba3878456e52c8a1bee992ce
#
_cell.length_a   1.000
_cell.length_b   1.000
_cell.length_c   1.000
_cell.angle_alpha   90.00
_cell.angle_beta   90.00
_cell.angle_gamma   90.00
#
_symmetry.space_group_name_H-M   'P 1'
#
loop_
_entity.id
_entity.type
_entity.pdbx_description
1 polymer ?
#
loop_
_entity_poly.entity_id
_entity_poly.type
_entity_poly.pdbx_seq_one_letter_code
_entity_poly.pdbx_strand_id
1 'polypeptide(L)'
;MKLKYVFVLIFFCACKNVKTDCQIDDLFTNRIFLEYEKIPSNGYIWGTPMDMIYCDSAIIVFDEKSEDGLFHLVDLNDLDSIYDFGKKGQGVNEFLMPFDIQLFGKSSISVYDLYKKTLNVMNISDVKNRISNFSVLTKDTIPGTIKVFPTAFNTFVSLGFYEDFMFRLWGTGLIEEEHFMEYPYKDGDEKQIANRLRGMAYQGIIRLNPFMDKFVYAVNTSEIIHFYKINNTDISLIKKYEMNYPIYKTQVEGDMRAAPISSSNNSTFISLCISPKYVYGLYSGKNFKENGLETLAGTIIYVFDWNGEAIKKYELNVPVTLISVDNKDEMLYAFSNMPDPELIRFKIK
;
A
#
# COMPACT_ATOMS: atom_id res chain seq x y z
N MET A 1 -71.74 -30.58 -11.38
CA MET A 1 -70.74 -29.67 -10.84
C MET A 1 -69.38 -30.36 -10.89
N LYS A 2 -68.53 -30.04 -11.94
CA LYS A 2 -67.24 -30.71 -12.15
C LYS A 2 -66.13 -29.86 -11.54
N LEU A 3 -65.46 -30.38 -10.50
CA LEU A 3 -64.33 -29.76 -9.82
C LEU A 3 -63.08 -29.95 -10.65
N LYS A 4 -62.48 -28.85 -11.16
CA LYS A 4 -61.20 -28.88 -11.87
C LYS A 4 -60.06 -28.68 -10.87
N TYR A 5 -59.22 -29.67 -10.68
CA TYR A 5 -57.98 -29.56 -9.94
C TYR A 5 -56.91 -28.86 -10.81
N VAL A 6 -56.42 -27.70 -10.35
CA VAL A 6 -55.28 -27.03 -10.93
C VAL A 6 -54.04 -27.53 -10.19
N PHE A 7 -53.17 -28.26 -10.86
CA PHE A 7 -51.85 -28.64 -10.34
C PHE A 7 -50.87 -27.50 -10.59
N VAL A 8 -50.44 -26.82 -9.49
CA VAL A 8 -49.35 -25.83 -9.53
C VAL A 8 -48.05 -26.59 -9.37
N LEU A 9 -47.29 -26.71 -10.43
CA LEU A 9 -45.90 -27.20 -10.41
C LEU A 9 -44.99 -26.08 -9.89
N ILE A 10 -44.56 -26.18 -8.65
CA ILE A 10 -43.53 -25.32 -8.09
C ILE A 10 -42.16 -25.85 -8.54
N PHE A 11 -41.54 -25.18 -9.50
CA PHE A 11 -40.14 -25.42 -9.86
C PHE A 11 -39.26 -24.86 -8.75
N PHE A 12 -38.73 -25.72 -7.92
CA PHE A 12 -37.57 -25.37 -7.07
C PHE A 12 -36.34 -25.25 -7.97
N CYS A 13 -35.99 -24.01 -8.33
CA CYS A 13 -34.68 -23.71 -8.88
C CYS A 13 -33.67 -23.85 -7.70
N ALA A 14 -33.08 -25.04 -7.58
CA ALA A 14 -31.91 -25.24 -6.72
C ALA A 14 -30.73 -24.47 -7.36
N CYS A 15 -30.52 -23.25 -6.96
CA CYS A 15 -29.23 -22.58 -7.19
C CYS A 15 -28.14 -23.41 -6.52
N LYS A 16 -27.47 -24.28 -7.29
CA LYS A 16 -26.15 -24.78 -6.90
C LYS A 16 -25.25 -23.55 -6.79
N ASN A 17 -24.83 -23.20 -5.57
CA ASN A 17 -23.70 -22.33 -5.34
C ASN A 17 -22.46 -23.03 -5.95
N VAL A 18 -22.21 -22.79 -7.20
CA VAL A 18 -20.88 -22.96 -7.79
C VAL A 18 -20.08 -21.83 -7.14
N LYS A 19 -19.26 -22.14 -6.14
CA LYS A 19 -18.14 -21.30 -5.75
C LYS A 19 -17.22 -21.25 -6.99
N THR A 20 -17.45 -20.33 -7.86
CA THR A 20 -16.44 -19.87 -8.79
C THR A 20 -15.38 -19.21 -7.88
N ASP A 21 -14.16 -19.75 -7.90
CA ASP A 21 -12.99 -19.10 -7.29
C ASP A 21 -12.79 -17.78 -8.06
N CYS A 22 -13.50 -16.73 -7.62
CA CYS A 22 -13.40 -15.40 -8.20
C CYS A 22 -12.02 -14.86 -7.85
N GLN A 23 -11.27 -14.45 -8.84
CA GLN A 23 -9.97 -13.78 -8.68
C GLN A 23 -10.15 -12.29 -8.86
N ILE A 24 -9.24 -11.50 -8.31
CA ILE A 24 -9.31 -10.05 -8.45
C ILE A 24 -9.26 -9.59 -9.91
N ASP A 25 -8.62 -10.36 -10.78
CA ASP A 25 -8.55 -10.11 -12.22
C ASP A 25 -9.92 -10.09 -12.90
N ASP A 26 -10.87 -10.88 -12.40
CA ASP A 26 -12.23 -10.99 -12.96
C ASP A 26 -13.04 -9.70 -12.80
N LEU A 27 -12.61 -8.81 -11.91
CA LEU A 27 -13.26 -7.50 -11.72
C LEU A 27 -12.98 -6.51 -12.87
N PHE A 28 -11.95 -6.79 -13.70
CA PHE A 28 -11.44 -5.83 -14.68
C PHE A 28 -11.69 -6.27 -16.12
N THR A 29 -12.69 -5.72 -16.74
CA THR A 29 -13.01 -5.97 -18.16
C THR A 29 -12.26 -5.05 -19.12
N ASN A 30 -11.90 -3.84 -18.67
CA ASN A 30 -11.17 -2.85 -19.44
C ASN A 30 -9.66 -3.06 -19.28
N ARG A 31 -8.99 -3.50 -20.37
CA ARG A 31 -7.54 -3.80 -20.41
C ARG A 31 -6.83 -2.84 -21.35
N ILE A 32 -5.73 -2.26 -20.90
CA ILE A 32 -4.94 -1.31 -21.66
C ILE A 32 -3.47 -1.73 -21.60
N PHE A 33 -2.86 -1.96 -22.75
CA PHE A 33 -1.43 -2.23 -22.86
C PHE A 33 -0.63 -0.95 -22.83
N LEU A 34 0.46 -0.94 -22.09
CA LEU A 34 1.36 0.20 -21.94
C LEU A 34 2.77 -0.18 -22.33
N GLU A 35 3.40 0.70 -23.10
CA GLU A 35 4.81 0.63 -23.45
C GLU A 35 5.60 1.69 -22.67
N TYR A 36 6.78 1.30 -22.16
CA TYR A 36 7.57 2.20 -21.35
C TYR A 36 8.48 3.09 -22.20
N GLU A 37 8.80 4.23 -21.63
CA GLU A 37 9.87 5.13 -22.05
C GLU A 37 10.92 5.21 -20.93
N LYS A 38 12.21 5.21 -21.28
CA LYS A 38 13.28 5.40 -20.31
C LYS A 38 13.33 6.85 -19.84
N ILE A 39 13.59 7.03 -18.55
CA ILE A 39 13.96 8.32 -17.98
C ILE A 39 15.50 8.33 -17.90
N PRO A 40 16.19 9.32 -18.49
CA PRO A 40 17.63 9.42 -18.39
C PRO A 40 18.06 9.49 -16.91
N SER A 41 18.96 8.60 -16.49
CA SER A 41 19.50 8.58 -15.13
C SER A 41 20.85 9.28 -14.99
N ASN A 42 21.43 9.73 -16.12
CA ASN A 42 22.76 10.36 -16.19
C ASN A 42 23.86 9.63 -15.42
N GLY A 43 23.76 8.29 -15.38
CA GLY A 43 24.70 7.45 -14.65
C GLY A 43 24.46 7.36 -13.15
N TYR A 44 23.33 7.85 -12.66
CA TYR A 44 22.94 7.68 -11.27
C TYR A 44 22.78 6.20 -10.92
N ILE A 45 23.40 5.78 -9.81
CA ILE A 45 23.38 4.39 -9.35
C ILE A 45 22.37 4.28 -8.20
N TRP A 46 21.31 3.51 -8.44
CA TRP A 46 20.33 3.17 -7.42
C TRP A 46 20.84 2.01 -6.54
N GLY A 47 20.58 2.08 -5.25
CA GLY A 47 20.89 1.01 -4.32
C GLY A 47 19.81 -0.09 -4.31
N THR A 48 18.85 0.05 -3.46
CA THR A 48 17.67 -0.83 -3.35
C THR A 48 16.42 0.00 -3.12
N PRO A 49 15.80 0.52 -4.19
CA PRO A 49 14.55 1.26 -4.10
C PRO A 49 13.45 0.40 -3.45
N MET A 50 12.88 0.87 -2.34
CA MET A 50 11.88 0.18 -1.52
C MET A 50 10.50 0.78 -1.64
N ASP A 51 10.41 2.08 -1.92
CA ASP A 51 9.16 2.80 -2.09
C ASP A 51 9.35 4.04 -2.94
N MET A 52 8.29 4.51 -3.57
CA MET A 52 8.32 5.74 -4.35
C MET A 52 6.98 6.47 -4.33
N ILE A 53 7.03 7.79 -4.35
CA ILE A 53 5.84 8.63 -4.32
C ILE A 53 6.01 9.85 -5.22
N TYR A 54 4.96 10.20 -5.98
CA TYR A 54 4.91 11.46 -6.72
C TYR A 54 4.46 12.60 -5.80
N CYS A 55 5.22 13.67 -5.78
CA CYS A 55 4.89 14.87 -4.99
C CYS A 55 5.45 16.13 -5.68
N ASP A 56 4.62 17.10 -5.94
CA ASP A 56 5.02 18.43 -6.45
C ASP A 56 5.95 18.40 -7.66
N SER A 57 5.56 17.66 -8.71
CA SER A 57 6.35 17.46 -9.94
C SER A 57 7.73 16.84 -9.70
N ALA A 58 7.85 16.03 -8.66
CA ALA A 58 9.02 15.23 -8.38
C ALA A 58 8.62 13.80 -8.01
N ILE A 59 9.55 12.87 -8.21
CA ILE A 59 9.46 11.53 -7.65
C ILE A 59 10.39 11.47 -6.44
N ILE A 60 9.85 11.09 -5.29
CA ILE A 60 10.63 10.79 -4.10
C ILE A 60 10.79 9.28 -4.04
N VAL A 61 12.02 8.81 -4.00
CA VAL A 61 12.38 7.39 -3.89
C VAL A 61 12.99 7.15 -2.52
N PHE A 62 12.49 6.19 -1.78
CA PHE A 62 13.15 5.65 -0.60
C PHE A 62 14.07 4.50 -1.04
N ASP A 63 15.36 4.65 -0.77
CA ASP A 63 16.41 3.68 -1.11
C ASP A 63 17.19 3.28 0.14
N GLU A 64 16.94 2.09 0.65
CA GLU A 64 17.48 1.62 1.94
C GLU A 64 19.00 1.45 1.92
N LYS A 65 19.59 1.16 0.77
CA LYS A 65 21.01 0.83 0.62
C LYS A 65 21.84 1.91 -0.08
N SER A 66 21.27 3.08 -0.32
CA SER A 66 22.05 4.19 -0.81
C SER A 66 23.07 4.68 0.22
N GLU A 67 24.26 5.02 -0.23
CA GLU A 67 25.34 5.59 0.59
C GLU A 67 25.18 7.11 0.78
N ASP A 68 24.56 7.80 -0.18
CA ASP A 68 24.46 9.26 -0.22
C ASP A 68 23.30 9.82 0.60
N GLY A 69 22.18 9.09 0.63
CA GLY A 69 21.00 9.47 1.39
C GLY A 69 19.91 8.39 1.27
N LEU A 70 19.01 8.34 2.25
CA LEU A 70 17.92 7.37 2.26
C LEU A 70 16.80 7.70 1.28
N PHE A 71 16.72 8.97 0.88
CA PHE A 71 15.70 9.47 -0.03
C PHE A 71 16.33 10.23 -1.18
N HIS A 72 15.79 10.03 -2.36
CA HIS A 72 16.21 10.71 -3.59
C HIS A 72 15.01 11.43 -4.20
N LEU A 73 15.17 12.72 -4.46
CA LEU A 73 14.23 13.50 -5.22
C LEU A 73 14.68 13.59 -6.67
N VAL A 74 13.89 13.04 -7.59
CA VAL A 74 14.04 13.23 -9.04
C VAL A 74 13.12 14.35 -9.46
N ASP A 75 13.67 15.49 -9.87
CA ASP A 75 12.88 16.61 -10.35
C ASP A 75 12.41 16.34 -11.80
N LEU A 76 11.12 16.19 -12.00
CA LEU A 76 10.56 15.90 -13.32
C LEU A 76 10.58 17.10 -14.29
N ASN A 77 10.88 18.30 -13.79
CA ASN A 77 11.12 19.48 -14.62
C ASN A 77 12.59 19.59 -15.07
N ASP A 78 13.48 18.90 -14.35
CA ASP A 78 14.92 18.84 -14.62
C ASP A 78 15.44 17.43 -14.31
N LEU A 79 15.29 16.52 -15.26
CA LEU A 79 15.61 15.09 -15.08
C LEU A 79 17.10 14.83 -14.83
N ASP A 80 17.95 15.82 -15.06
CA ASP A 80 19.37 15.73 -14.75
C ASP A 80 19.66 16.00 -13.26
N SER A 81 18.66 16.48 -12.52
CA SER A 81 18.80 16.84 -11.11
C SER A 81 18.19 15.80 -10.19
N ILE A 82 19.06 15.07 -9.49
CA ILE A 82 18.71 14.18 -8.38
C ILE A 82 19.28 14.80 -7.10
N TYR A 83 18.43 14.87 -6.05
CA TYR A 83 18.80 15.44 -4.76
C TYR A 83 18.69 14.38 -3.67
N ASP A 84 19.84 14.03 -3.07
CA ASP A 84 19.91 13.08 -1.98
C ASP A 84 19.64 13.76 -0.65
N PHE A 85 18.82 13.13 0.20
CA PHE A 85 18.47 13.67 1.50
C PHE A 85 18.09 12.57 2.51
N GLY A 86 18.01 12.93 3.79
CA GLY A 86 17.74 12.00 4.88
C GLY A 86 18.89 11.02 5.08
N LYS A 87 19.56 11.10 6.23
CA LYS A 87 20.70 10.24 6.56
C LYS A 87 20.29 9.16 7.54
N LYS A 88 21.00 8.05 7.54
CA LYS A 88 20.85 6.99 8.54
C LYS A 88 21.59 7.40 9.82
N GLY A 89 20.90 7.37 10.97
CA GLY A 89 21.49 7.69 12.24
C GLY A 89 20.49 8.10 13.31
N GLN A 90 21.02 8.52 14.49
CA GLN A 90 20.23 8.89 15.68
C GLN A 90 20.04 10.41 15.84
N GLY A 91 20.75 11.21 15.06
CA GLY A 91 20.74 12.66 15.13
C GLY A 91 19.42 13.29 14.68
N VAL A 92 19.37 14.62 14.77
CA VAL A 92 18.28 15.42 14.20
C VAL A 92 18.34 15.28 12.67
N ASN A 93 17.20 15.12 12.04
CA ASN A 93 17.08 14.87 10.58
C ASN A 93 17.71 13.57 10.06
N GLU A 94 18.02 12.63 10.95
CA GLU A 94 18.46 11.29 10.60
C GLU A 94 17.36 10.27 10.92
N PHE A 95 17.39 9.12 10.27
CA PHE A 95 16.44 8.03 10.45
C PHE A 95 17.15 6.77 10.90
N LEU A 96 16.55 6.03 11.83
CA LEU A 96 16.99 4.70 12.22
C LEU A 96 16.36 3.63 11.32
N MET A 97 15.04 3.71 11.12
CA MET A 97 14.27 2.79 10.29
C MET A 97 13.04 3.50 9.71
N PRO A 98 13.21 4.29 8.65
CA PRO A 98 12.06 4.83 7.92
C PRO A 98 11.30 3.67 7.30
N PHE A 99 9.98 3.63 7.49
CA PHE A 99 9.19 2.44 7.14
C PHE A 99 8.04 2.74 6.20
N ASP A 100 7.50 3.94 6.20
CA ASP A 100 6.35 4.31 5.40
C ASP A 100 6.44 5.76 4.95
N ILE A 101 6.27 6.00 3.65
CA ILE A 101 6.24 7.33 3.06
C ILE A 101 4.82 7.61 2.60
N GLN A 102 4.26 8.75 3.02
CA GLN A 102 2.93 9.19 2.60
C GLN A 102 2.97 10.63 2.09
N LEU A 103 2.02 10.97 1.23
CA LEU A 103 1.77 12.39 0.93
C LEU A 103 1.28 13.10 2.19
N PHE A 104 1.76 14.31 2.39
CA PHE A 104 1.27 15.23 3.41
C PHE A 104 0.86 16.55 2.77
N GLY A 105 -0.42 16.67 2.47
CA GLY A 105 -0.93 17.77 1.64
C GLY A 105 -0.46 17.69 0.18
N LYS A 106 -0.15 18.82 -0.43
CA LYS A 106 0.15 18.91 -1.86
C LYS A 106 1.64 18.89 -2.20
N SER A 107 2.49 19.31 -1.28
CA SER A 107 3.91 19.59 -1.53
C SER A 107 4.83 19.05 -0.44
N SER A 108 4.34 18.20 0.45
CA SER A 108 5.12 17.61 1.52
C SER A 108 4.94 16.10 1.56
N ILE A 109 5.89 15.43 2.17
CA ILE A 109 5.81 14.01 2.51
C ILE A 109 5.86 13.85 4.02
N SER A 110 5.26 12.78 4.53
CA SER A 110 5.47 12.29 5.89
C SER A 110 6.16 10.94 5.87
N VAL A 111 7.06 10.72 6.82
CA VAL A 111 7.85 9.50 6.97
C VAL A 111 7.77 9.04 8.43
N TYR A 112 7.31 7.83 8.65
CA TYR A 112 7.31 7.22 9.99
C TYR A 112 8.62 6.47 10.21
N ASP A 113 9.34 6.82 11.28
CA ASP A 113 10.51 6.07 11.73
C ASP A 113 10.10 5.07 12.81
N LEU A 114 10.18 3.79 12.48
CA LEU A 114 9.70 2.71 13.34
C LEU A 114 10.48 2.59 14.67
N TYR A 115 11.80 2.85 14.66
CA TYR A 115 12.61 2.75 15.87
C TYR A 115 12.56 4.04 16.71
N LYS A 116 12.58 5.20 16.09
CA LYS A 116 12.40 6.48 16.81
C LYS A 116 10.96 6.68 17.22
N LYS A 117 10.01 5.96 16.62
CA LYS A 117 8.57 6.10 16.81
C LYS A 117 8.07 7.53 16.54
N THR A 118 8.67 8.18 15.57
CA THR A 118 8.35 9.56 15.17
C THR A 118 7.78 9.61 13.77
N LEU A 119 6.72 10.39 13.60
CA LEU A 119 6.23 10.80 12.29
C LEU A 119 6.91 12.14 11.94
N ASN A 120 7.66 12.13 10.85
CA ASN A 120 8.45 13.27 10.41
C ASN A 120 7.84 13.81 9.11
N VAL A 121 7.89 15.13 8.92
CA VAL A 121 7.37 15.82 7.75
C VAL A 121 8.46 16.66 7.10
N MET A 122 8.49 16.68 5.77
CA MET A 122 9.39 17.49 4.96
C MET A 122 8.63 18.12 3.79
N ASN A 123 8.93 19.38 3.52
CA ASN A 123 8.44 20.07 2.32
C ASN A 123 9.38 19.81 1.14
N ILE A 124 8.81 19.49 -0.02
CA ILE A 124 9.59 19.17 -1.22
C ILE A 124 10.34 20.37 -1.78
N SER A 125 9.82 21.58 -1.63
CA SER A 125 10.54 22.79 -2.04
C SER A 125 11.83 22.99 -1.24
N ASP A 126 11.87 22.58 0.02
CA ASP A 126 13.07 22.68 0.85
C ASP A 126 14.16 21.75 0.32
N VAL A 127 13.80 20.52 -0.07
CA VAL A 127 14.72 19.56 -0.69
C VAL A 127 15.31 20.13 -1.99
N LYS A 128 14.48 20.70 -2.86
CA LYS A 128 14.94 21.36 -4.11
C LYS A 128 15.91 22.50 -3.83
N ASN A 129 15.73 23.19 -2.69
CA ASN A 129 16.66 24.23 -2.22
C ASN A 129 17.84 23.68 -1.40
N ARG A 130 18.05 22.36 -1.38
CA ARG A 130 19.12 21.65 -0.64
C ARG A 130 19.03 21.84 0.87
N ILE A 131 17.83 22.05 1.39
CA ILE A 131 17.52 22.12 2.82
C ILE A 131 16.91 20.76 3.22
N SER A 132 17.65 20.00 4.01
CA SER A 132 17.22 18.67 4.48
C SER A 132 16.77 18.75 5.93
N ASN A 133 15.64 19.39 6.19
CA ASN A 133 15.06 19.54 7.52
C ASN A 133 13.73 18.82 7.64
N PHE A 134 13.72 17.74 8.42
CA PHE A 134 12.49 17.07 8.83
C PHE A 134 11.96 17.67 10.14
N SER A 135 10.68 18.00 10.16
CA SER A 135 9.98 18.39 11.38
C SER A 135 9.28 17.19 11.99
N VAL A 136 9.48 16.92 13.27
CA VAL A 136 8.72 15.90 13.98
C VAL A 136 7.30 16.40 14.19
N LEU A 137 6.33 15.75 13.55
CA LEU A 137 4.90 16.07 13.65
C LEU A 137 4.30 15.47 14.92
N THR A 138 4.66 14.23 15.23
CA THR A 138 4.19 13.53 16.43
C THR A 138 5.11 12.35 16.78
N LYS A 139 4.91 11.80 17.98
CA LYS A 139 5.57 10.60 18.46
C LYS A 139 4.53 9.61 18.97
N ASP A 140 4.54 8.41 18.42
CA ASP A 140 3.71 7.31 18.89
C ASP A 140 4.50 6.35 19.76
N THR A 141 4.11 6.22 21.02
CA THR A 141 4.81 5.38 22.00
C THR A 141 4.12 4.03 22.22
N ILE A 142 2.98 3.78 21.58
CA ILE A 142 2.23 2.53 21.78
C ILE A 142 3.01 1.34 21.22
N PRO A 143 3.18 0.27 21.99
CA PRO A 143 3.83 -0.95 21.53
C PRO A 143 3.03 -1.60 20.39
N GLY A 144 3.76 -2.17 19.41
CA GLY A 144 3.15 -2.87 18.29
C GLY A 144 2.79 -2.00 17.09
N THR A 145 2.82 -0.66 17.22
CA THR A 145 2.62 0.24 16.07
C THR A 145 3.73 0.03 15.03
N ILE A 146 3.32 -0.13 13.75
CA ILE A 146 4.22 -0.32 12.61
C ILE A 146 4.11 0.81 11.58
N LYS A 147 2.98 1.50 11.50
CA LYS A 147 2.74 2.64 10.61
C LYS A 147 1.95 3.72 11.30
N VAL A 148 2.26 4.98 10.99
CA VAL A 148 1.49 6.15 11.44
C VAL A 148 1.37 7.12 10.28
N PHE A 149 0.19 7.65 10.05
CA PHE A 149 -0.04 8.68 9.05
C PHE A 149 -1.05 9.74 9.57
N PRO A 150 -0.91 11.00 9.12
CA PRO A 150 -1.78 12.08 9.56
C PRO A 150 -3.12 12.03 8.83
N THR A 151 -4.13 12.68 9.40
CA THR A 151 -5.44 12.85 8.78
C THR A 151 -5.76 14.33 8.53
N ALA A 152 -6.83 14.60 7.77
CA ALA A 152 -7.35 15.96 7.57
C ALA A 152 -7.94 16.60 8.83
N PHE A 153 -8.06 15.84 9.93
CA PHE A 153 -8.84 16.21 11.12
C PHE A 153 -7.97 16.50 12.35
N ASN A 154 -6.67 16.80 12.18
CA ASN A 154 -5.69 16.94 13.25
C ASN A 154 -5.59 15.69 14.15
N THR A 155 -5.83 14.54 13.57
CA THR A 155 -5.66 13.23 14.19
C THR A 155 -4.65 12.41 13.40
N PHE A 156 -4.30 11.24 13.94
CA PHE A 156 -3.39 10.28 13.33
C PHE A 156 -4.05 8.92 13.31
N VAL A 157 -3.82 8.17 12.24
CA VAL A 157 -4.15 6.76 12.19
C VAL A 157 -2.86 5.96 12.37
N SER A 158 -2.88 5.00 13.28
CA SER A 158 -1.83 4.01 13.45
C SER A 158 -2.33 2.64 13.03
N LEU A 159 -1.50 1.90 12.30
CA LEU A 159 -1.63 0.46 12.05
C LEU A 159 -0.58 -0.26 12.88
N GLY A 160 -0.96 -1.36 13.50
CA GLY A 160 -0.02 -2.12 14.34
C GLY A 160 -0.45 -3.55 14.59
N PHE A 161 0.47 -4.35 15.14
CA PHE A 161 0.18 -5.69 15.64
C PHE A 161 -0.40 -5.59 17.05
N TYR A 162 -1.63 -5.06 17.15
CA TYR A 162 -2.36 -4.90 18.40
C TYR A 162 -3.17 -6.16 18.72
N GLU A 163 -3.51 -6.36 20.02
CA GLU A 163 -4.18 -7.58 20.44
C GLU A 163 -5.63 -7.66 19.92
N ASP A 164 -6.38 -6.57 19.95
CA ASP A 164 -7.83 -6.58 19.72
C ASP A 164 -8.30 -5.75 18.51
N PHE A 165 -7.42 -4.98 17.87
CA PHE A 165 -7.79 -4.10 16.75
C PHE A 165 -6.67 -3.98 15.73
N MET A 166 -6.98 -3.42 14.57
CA MET A 166 -6.04 -3.19 13.47
C MET A 166 -5.61 -1.72 13.40
N PHE A 167 -6.55 -0.79 13.54
CA PHE A 167 -6.32 0.65 13.44
C PHE A 167 -6.64 1.35 14.76
N ARG A 168 -5.83 2.35 15.07
CA ARG A 168 -6.06 3.30 16.16
C ARG A 168 -6.13 4.70 15.60
N LEU A 169 -7.18 5.45 15.96
CA LEU A 169 -7.32 6.88 15.69
C LEU A 169 -7.03 7.65 16.97
N TRP A 170 -6.12 8.61 16.92
CA TRP A 170 -5.64 9.33 18.09
C TRP A 170 -5.12 10.73 17.73
N GLY A 171 -4.91 11.59 18.71
CA GLY A 171 -4.34 12.92 18.53
C GLY A 171 -5.19 14.03 19.17
N THR A 172 -4.78 15.28 18.95
CA THR A 172 -5.34 16.45 19.63
C THR A 172 -6.80 16.76 19.25
N GLY A 173 -7.30 16.18 18.18
CA GLY A 173 -8.70 16.31 17.74
C GLY A 173 -9.68 15.39 18.47
N LEU A 174 -9.21 14.51 19.35
CA LEU A 174 -10.01 13.54 20.10
C LEU A 174 -9.88 13.74 21.61
N ILE A 175 -10.94 13.39 22.35
CA ILE A 175 -10.92 13.35 23.82
C ILE A 175 -10.17 12.10 24.28
N GLU A 176 -10.44 10.96 23.62
CA GLU A 176 -9.81 9.66 23.86
C GLU A 176 -9.44 9.05 22.52
N GLU A 177 -8.50 8.09 22.52
CA GLU A 177 -8.18 7.32 21.33
C GLU A 177 -9.28 6.29 21.05
N GLU A 178 -9.50 6.02 19.74
CA GLU A 178 -10.50 5.07 19.28
C GLU A 178 -9.84 3.93 18.52
N HIS A 179 -10.42 2.73 18.65
CA HIS A 179 -9.91 1.48 18.09
C HIS A 179 -10.86 0.94 17.04
N PHE A 180 -10.33 0.52 15.89
CA PHE A 180 -11.15 0.11 14.77
C PHE A 180 -10.64 -1.17 14.13
N MET A 181 -11.57 -2.00 13.68
CA MET A 181 -11.39 -3.19 12.88
C MET A 181 -10.51 -4.26 13.56
N GLU A 182 -10.71 -5.47 13.19
CA GLU A 182 -9.76 -6.57 13.36
C GLU A 182 -9.05 -6.83 12.03
N TYR A 183 -7.92 -7.52 12.08
CA TYR A 183 -7.32 -8.06 10.86
C TYR A 183 -8.26 -9.06 10.20
N PRO A 184 -8.23 -9.16 8.86
CA PRO A 184 -9.05 -10.13 8.13
C PRO A 184 -8.84 -11.55 8.64
N TYR A 185 -9.80 -12.40 8.37
CA TYR A 185 -9.76 -13.84 8.62
C TYR A 185 -10.59 -14.58 7.59
N LYS A 186 -10.16 -15.79 7.23
CA LYS A 186 -10.80 -16.62 6.22
C LYS A 186 -12.13 -17.22 6.69
N ASP A 187 -12.13 -17.73 7.93
CA ASP A 187 -13.23 -18.49 8.51
C ASP A 187 -13.28 -18.38 10.04
N GLY A 188 -14.21 -19.10 10.66
CA GLY A 188 -14.40 -19.07 12.09
C GLY A 188 -13.22 -19.64 12.90
N ASP A 189 -12.50 -20.60 12.34
CA ASP A 189 -11.32 -21.18 12.99
C ASP A 189 -10.17 -20.18 13.01
N GLU A 190 -9.90 -19.51 11.90
CA GLU A 190 -8.87 -18.48 11.84
C GLU A 190 -9.23 -17.27 12.71
N LYS A 191 -10.52 -16.95 12.86
CA LYS A 191 -10.98 -15.89 13.78
C LYS A 191 -10.55 -16.12 15.23
N GLN A 192 -10.35 -17.38 15.66
CA GLN A 192 -9.87 -17.71 17.00
C GLN A 192 -8.37 -17.45 17.18
N ILE A 193 -7.64 -17.27 16.10
CA ILE A 193 -6.23 -16.85 16.16
C ILE A 193 -6.18 -15.40 16.64
N ALA A 194 -5.30 -15.12 17.62
CA ALA A 194 -5.14 -13.77 18.16
C ALA A 194 -4.94 -12.73 17.04
N ASN A 195 -5.64 -11.59 17.12
CA ASN A 195 -5.62 -10.53 16.13
C ASN A 195 -4.18 -10.08 15.77
N ARG A 196 -3.30 -10.00 16.77
CA ARG A 196 -1.88 -9.68 16.60
C ARG A 196 -1.15 -10.67 15.67
N LEU A 197 -1.41 -11.96 15.80
CA LEU A 197 -0.80 -13.00 14.96
C LEU A 197 -1.35 -12.96 13.55
N ARG A 198 -2.65 -12.73 13.39
CA ARG A 198 -3.26 -12.47 12.08
C ARG A 198 -2.59 -11.26 11.43
N GLY A 199 -2.40 -10.16 12.15
CA GLY A 199 -1.71 -8.97 11.65
C GLY A 199 -0.32 -9.26 11.08
N MET A 200 0.43 -10.17 11.68
CA MET A 200 1.74 -10.57 11.17
C MET A 200 1.66 -11.36 9.85
N ALA A 201 0.57 -12.11 9.60
CA ALA A 201 0.35 -12.84 8.36
C ALA A 201 -0.26 -11.98 7.25
N TYR A 202 -1.09 -11.00 7.64
CA TYR A 202 -1.82 -10.11 6.72
C TYR A 202 -1.10 -8.78 6.49
N GLN A 203 0.22 -8.73 6.57
CA GLN A 203 0.99 -7.52 6.29
C GLN A 203 0.68 -6.97 4.90
N GLY A 204 0.62 -5.63 4.79
CA GLY A 204 0.23 -4.97 3.56
C GLY A 204 0.71 -3.53 3.46
N ILE A 205 0.38 -2.93 2.34
CA ILE A 205 0.68 -1.55 1.99
C ILE A 205 -0.54 -0.69 2.31
N ILE A 206 -0.30 0.49 2.88
CA ILE A 206 -1.32 1.53 3.03
C ILE A 206 -0.95 2.72 2.16
N ARG A 207 -1.96 3.36 1.57
CA ARG A 207 -1.82 4.68 0.94
C ARG A 207 -2.98 5.57 1.34
N LEU A 208 -2.63 6.75 1.82
CA LEU A 208 -3.55 7.82 2.16
C LEU A 208 -3.85 8.65 0.90
N ASN A 209 -5.10 9.04 0.69
CA ASN A 209 -5.44 9.92 -0.40
C ASN A 209 -4.88 11.34 -0.16
N PRO A 210 -4.70 12.17 -1.22
CA PRO A 210 -4.18 13.53 -1.07
C PRO A 210 -5.03 14.46 -0.20
N PHE A 211 -6.29 14.11 0.06
CA PHE A 211 -7.21 14.85 0.94
C PHE A 211 -7.11 14.41 2.41
N MET A 212 -6.37 13.35 2.68
CA MET A 212 -6.13 12.77 4.01
C MET A 212 -7.42 12.35 4.77
N ASP A 213 -8.46 11.99 4.02
CA ASP A 213 -9.77 11.56 4.54
C ASP A 213 -10.18 10.15 4.12
N LYS A 214 -9.37 9.49 3.26
CA LYS A 214 -9.55 8.10 2.84
C LYS A 214 -8.18 7.42 2.75
N PHE A 215 -8.17 6.12 2.99
CA PHE A 215 -6.99 5.30 2.72
C PHE A 215 -7.36 3.93 2.19
N VAL A 216 -6.41 3.31 1.52
CA VAL A 216 -6.49 1.95 1.04
C VAL A 216 -5.48 1.09 1.79
N TYR A 217 -5.85 -0.14 2.10
CA TYR A 217 -4.99 -1.18 2.64
C TYR A 217 -5.04 -2.40 1.73
N ALA A 218 -3.89 -2.86 1.24
CA ALA A 218 -3.79 -4.05 0.40
C ALA A 218 -2.75 -5.01 0.96
N VAL A 219 -3.13 -6.27 1.11
CA VAL A 219 -2.26 -7.33 1.65
C VAL A 219 -1.27 -7.80 0.58
N ASN A 220 -0.02 -8.03 0.98
CA ASN A 220 1.04 -8.40 0.03
C ASN A 220 0.96 -9.85 -0.46
N THR A 221 0.32 -10.74 0.32
CA THR A 221 0.34 -12.20 0.10
C THR A 221 -1.05 -12.81 -0.10
N SER A 222 -2.02 -11.98 -0.38
CA SER A 222 -3.39 -12.40 -0.70
C SER A 222 -4.11 -11.32 -1.51
N GLU A 223 -5.15 -11.69 -2.23
CA GLU A 223 -5.99 -10.76 -3.00
C GLU A 223 -6.99 -10.06 -2.06
N ILE A 224 -6.46 -9.36 -1.07
CA ILE A 224 -7.24 -8.58 -0.11
C ILE A 224 -6.89 -7.12 -0.29
N ILE A 225 -7.91 -6.29 -0.57
CA ILE A 225 -7.79 -4.84 -0.66
C ILE A 225 -9.03 -4.19 -0.05
N HIS A 226 -8.81 -3.30 0.90
CA HIS A 226 -9.85 -2.59 1.65
C HIS A 226 -9.73 -1.09 1.46
N PHE A 227 -10.86 -0.40 1.31
CA PHE A 227 -10.98 1.04 1.19
C PHE A 227 -11.69 1.60 2.41
N TYR A 228 -11.10 2.59 3.05
CA TYR A 228 -11.59 3.19 4.27
C TYR A 228 -11.80 4.69 4.14
N LYS A 229 -12.78 5.19 4.89
CA LYS A 229 -13.00 6.62 5.11
C LYS A 229 -12.66 6.97 6.54
N ILE A 230 -12.04 8.14 6.72
CA ILE A 230 -11.73 8.72 8.02
C ILE A 230 -12.68 9.90 8.24
N ASN A 231 -13.20 10.01 9.43
CA ASN A 231 -13.90 11.18 9.94
C ASN A 231 -13.20 11.66 11.21
N ASN A 232 -13.73 12.70 11.86
CA ASN A 232 -13.15 13.24 13.08
C ASN A 232 -12.93 12.20 14.19
N THR A 233 -13.84 11.25 14.33
CA THR A 233 -13.88 10.28 15.44
C THR A 233 -14.07 8.84 14.97
N ASP A 234 -14.01 8.57 13.65
CA ASP A 234 -14.36 7.26 13.12
C ASP A 234 -13.52 6.88 11.90
N ILE A 235 -13.25 5.58 11.78
CA ILE A 235 -12.74 4.93 10.58
C ILE A 235 -13.77 3.91 10.12
N SER A 236 -14.36 4.13 8.95
CA SER A 236 -15.39 3.26 8.38
C SER A 236 -14.93 2.58 7.09
N LEU A 237 -15.31 1.32 6.93
CA LEU A 237 -15.07 0.56 5.71
C LEU A 237 -16.00 1.05 4.60
N ILE A 238 -15.44 1.45 3.46
CA ILE A 238 -16.19 1.80 2.25
C ILE A 238 -16.49 0.54 1.45
N LYS A 239 -15.43 -0.23 1.12
CA LYS A 239 -15.51 -1.44 0.30
C LYS A 239 -14.35 -2.36 0.59
N LYS A 240 -14.56 -3.65 0.44
CA LYS A 240 -13.52 -4.65 0.55
C LYS A 240 -13.64 -5.73 -0.51
N TYR A 241 -12.49 -6.24 -0.92
CA TYR A 241 -12.34 -7.47 -1.66
C TYR A 241 -11.45 -8.39 -0.84
N GLU A 242 -11.86 -9.62 -0.63
CA GLU A 242 -11.15 -10.62 0.16
C GLU A 242 -11.18 -11.96 -0.58
N MET A 243 -10.10 -12.26 -1.27
CA MET A 243 -9.92 -13.48 -2.07
C MET A 243 -8.54 -14.07 -1.77
N ASN A 244 -8.40 -15.39 -1.88
CA ASN A 244 -7.10 -16.08 -1.75
C ASN A 244 -6.34 -15.70 -0.47
N TYR A 245 -6.90 -16.07 0.68
CA TYR A 245 -6.33 -15.78 2.00
C TYR A 245 -4.93 -16.39 2.19
N PRO A 246 -4.02 -15.75 2.98
CA PRO A 246 -2.65 -16.20 3.15
C PRO A 246 -2.59 -17.53 3.89
N ILE A 247 -1.65 -18.38 3.48
CA ILE A 247 -1.31 -19.62 4.15
C ILE A 247 -0.16 -19.33 5.11
N TYR A 248 -0.36 -19.52 6.41
CA TYR A 248 0.65 -19.27 7.44
C TYR A 248 0.52 -20.25 8.61
N LYS A 249 1.50 -20.25 9.51
CA LYS A 249 1.47 -21.00 10.76
C LYS A 249 1.77 -20.05 11.90
N THR A 250 1.02 -20.18 12.99
CA THR A 250 1.29 -19.41 14.20
C THR A 250 2.36 -20.11 15.04
N GLN A 251 3.27 -19.32 15.59
CA GLN A 251 4.30 -19.77 16.54
C GLN A 251 4.25 -18.88 17.77
N VAL A 252 4.13 -19.55 18.94
CA VAL A 252 4.10 -18.90 20.25
C VAL A 252 5.06 -19.68 21.14
N GLU A 253 6.18 -19.04 21.53
CA GLU A 253 7.18 -19.64 22.40
C GLU A 253 7.64 -18.60 23.43
N GLY A 254 7.21 -18.76 24.67
CA GLY A 254 7.37 -17.72 25.70
C GLY A 254 6.73 -16.40 25.27
N ASP A 255 7.52 -15.33 25.22
CA ASP A 255 7.08 -14.02 24.75
C ASP A 255 7.19 -13.84 23.23
N MET A 256 7.84 -14.77 22.54
CA MET A 256 7.96 -14.71 21.08
C MET A 256 6.62 -15.00 20.41
N ARG A 257 6.25 -14.15 19.49
CA ARG A 257 5.05 -14.27 18.66
C ARG A 257 5.46 -14.14 17.20
N ALA A 258 5.08 -15.09 16.36
CA ALA A 258 5.33 -15.05 14.92
C ALA A 258 4.20 -15.73 14.15
N ALA A 259 4.02 -15.34 12.91
CA ALA A 259 3.11 -15.95 11.96
C ALA A 259 3.80 -16.10 10.59
N PRO A 260 4.85 -16.96 10.47
CA PRO A 260 5.57 -17.13 9.22
C PRO A 260 4.64 -17.59 8.10
N ILE A 261 4.68 -16.87 7.01
CA ILE A 261 3.91 -17.15 5.79
C ILE A 261 4.58 -18.26 4.98
N SER A 262 3.78 -19.05 4.26
CA SER A 262 4.28 -20.07 3.34
C SER A 262 4.92 -19.44 2.09
N SER A 263 6.02 -20.03 1.61
CA SER A 263 6.64 -19.64 0.32
C SER A 263 5.77 -19.95 -0.90
N SER A 264 4.67 -20.71 -0.71
CA SER A 264 3.67 -20.98 -1.75
C SER A 264 2.59 -19.89 -1.87
N ASN A 265 2.57 -18.89 -0.96
CA ASN A 265 1.69 -17.74 -1.15
C ASN A 265 2.12 -16.94 -2.37
N ASN A 266 1.15 -16.49 -3.16
CA ASN A 266 1.44 -15.54 -4.21
C ASN A 266 1.74 -14.17 -3.62
N SER A 267 2.78 -13.50 -4.12
CA SER A 267 2.93 -12.06 -3.97
C SER A 267 1.85 -11.41 -4.81
N THR A 268 0.98 -10.64 -4.19
CA THR A 268 -0.17 -10.01 -4.85
C THR A 268 0.07 -8.54 -5.08
N PHE A 269 -0.33 -7.67 -4.17
CA PHE A 269 -0.05 -6.26 -4.26
C PHE A 269 1.36 -5.96 -3.74
N ILE A 270 2.30 -5.70 -4.65
CA ILE A 270 3.71 -5.46 -4.32
C ILE A 270 4.07 -3.98 -4.24
N SER A 271 3.27 -3.11 -4.85
CA SER A 271 3.37 -1.65 -4.73
C SER A 271 2.00 -1.01 -4.91
N LEU A 272 1.74 0.08 -4.18
CA LEU A 272 0.55 0.91 -4.35
C LEU A 272 0.96 2.35 -4.61
N CYS A 273 0.31 3.01 -5.58
CA CYS A 273 0.36 4.45 -5.70
C CYS A 273 -1.04 5.05 -5.88
N ILE A 274 -1.13 6.35 -5.73
CA ILE A 274 -2.41 7.04 -5.67
C ILE A 274 -2.39 8.34 -6.45
N SER A 275 -3.55 8.72 -6.95
CA SER A 275 -3.86 10.06 -7.44
C SER A 275 -5.07 10.63 -6.68
N PRO A 276 -5.47 11.89 -6.93
CA PRO A 276 -6.71 12.42 -6.39
C PRO A 276 -7.96 11.63 -6.76
N LYS A 277 -7.92 10.84 -7.86
CA LYS A 277 -9.06 10.08 -8.38
C LYS A 277 -8.97 8.59 -8.16
N TYR A 278 -7.75 8.03 -8.22
CA TYR A 278 -7.57 6.59 -8.35
C TYR A 278 -6.51 6.03 -7.40
N VAL A 279 -6.64 4.73 -7.15
CA VAL A 279 -5.67 3.87 -6.49
C VAL A 279 -5.16 2.88 -7.53
N TYR A 280 -3.85 2.75 -7.63
CA TYR A 280 -3.15 1.85 -8.55
C TYR A 280 -2.42 0.78 -7.75
N GLY A 281 -2.76 -0.47 -7.97
CA GLY A 281 -2.11 -1.61 -7.32
C GLY A 281 -1.29 -2.43 -8.30
N LEU A 282 0.04 -2.40 -8.15
CA LEU A 282 0.93 -3.29 -8.91
C LEU A 282 0.81 -4.71 -8.38
N TYR A 283 0.54 -5.64 -9.27
CA TYR A 283 0.25 -7.02 -8.94
C TYR A 283 1.26 -7.97 -9.58
N SER A 284 1.80 -8.89 -8.77
CA SER A 284 2.73 -9.93 -9.24
C SER A 284 2.02 -11.23 -9.64
N GLY A 285 1.24 -11.82 -8.73
CA GLY A 285 0.58 -13.11 -8.92
C GLY A 285 1.50 -14.32 -8.86
N LYS A 286 2.80 -14.13 -8.59
CA LYS A 286 3.84 -15.17 -8.53
C LYS A 286 4.15 -15.56 -7.10
N ASN A 287 4.53 -16.83 -6.85
CA ASN A 287 4.98 -17.29 -5.53
C ASN A 287 6.49 -17.54 -5.50
N PHE A 288 7.08 -17.37 -4.30
CA PHE A 288 8.52 -17.47 -4.12
C PHE A 288 9.06 -18.90 -4.37
N LYS A 289 8.27 -19.92 -4.06
CA LYS A 289 8.67 -21.32 -4.20
C LYS A 289 8.98 -21.68 -5.67
N GLU A 290 8.24 -21.11 -6.62
CA GLU A 290 8.36 -21.41 -8.04
C GLU A 290 9.18 -20.36 -8.81
N ASN A 291 9.11 -19.10 -8.39
CA ASN A 291 9.62 -17.96 -9.17
C ASN A 291 10.78 -17.21 -8.49
N GLY A 292 11.13 -17.56 -7.23
CA GLY A 292 12.21 -16.87 -6.51
C GLY A 292 11.98 -15.34 -6.45
N LEU A 293 13.02 -14.56 -6.77
CA LEU A 293 12.98 -13.09 -6.70
C LEU A 293 12.07 -12.43 -7.76
N GLU A 294 11.64 -13.14 -8.79
CA GLU A 294 10.68 -12.60 -9.77
C GLU A 294 9.31 -12.29 -9.14
N THR A 295 9.03 -12.82 -7.94
CA THR A 295 7.82 -12.49 -7.17
C THR A 295 7.75 -11.02 -6.76
N LEU A 296 8.89 -10.34 -6.71
CA LEU A 296 9.00 -8.93 -6.33
C LEU A 296 8.72 -7.97 -7.50
N ALA A 297 8.39 -8.49 -8.68
CA ALA A 297 8.07 -7.70 -9.85
C ALA A 297 6.74 -8.13 -10.49
N GLY A 298 6.01 -7.16 -11.02
CA GLY A 298 4.73 -7.36 -11.69
C GLY A 298 4.62 -6.66 -13.02
N THR A 299 3.69 -7.12 -13.85
CA THR A 299 3.35 -6.51 -15.14
C THR A 299 1.89 -6.08 -15.21
N ILE A 300 1.11 -6.26 -14.14
CA ILE A 300 -0.29 -5.91 -14.07
C ILE A 300 -0.51 -4.81 -13.04
N ILE A 301 -1.27 -3.79 -13.39
CA ILE A 301 -1.70 -2.75 -12.47
C ILE A 301 -3.22 -2.69 -12.46
N TYR A 302 -3.83 -2.96 -11.32
CA TYR A 302 -5.26 -2.80 -11.10
C TYR A 302 -5.57 -1.37 -10.65
N VAL A 303 -6.55 -0.74 -11.29
CA VAL A 303 -6.94 0.64 -11.01
C VAL A 303 -8.34 0.67 -10.41
N PHE A 304 -8.45 1.20 -9.21
CA PHE A 304 -9.70 1.41 -8.49
C PHE A 304 -9.96 2.91 -8.30
N ASP A 305 -11.21 3.29 -8.11
CA ASP A 305 -11.52 4.59 -7.54
C ASP A 305 -11.46 4.58 -6.00
N TRP A 306 -11.60 5.74 -5.37
CA TRP A 306 -11.59 5.87 -3.91
C TRP A 306 -12.87 5.35 -3.21
N ASN A 307 -13.84 4.83 -3.94
CA ASN A 307 -14.99 4.09 -3.42
C ASN A 307 -14.77 2.56 -3.56
N GLY A 308 -13.61 2.16 -4.09
CA GLY A 308 -13.25 0.76 -4.30
C GLY A 308 -13.86 0.16 -5.55
N GLU A 309 -14.40 0.96 -6.50
CA GLU A 309 -14.90 0.42 -7.76
C GLU A 309 -13.72 0.09 -8.69
N ALA A 310 -13.74 -1.11 -9.28
CA ALA A 310 -12.76 -1.55 -10.27
C ALA A 310 -12.99 -0.79 -11.59
N ILE A 311 -11.98 -0.07 -12.07
CA ILE A 311 -12.11 0.83 -13.23
C ILE A 311 -11.49 0.24 -14.49
N LYS A 312 -10.23 -0.18 -14.42
CA LYS A 312 -9.46 -0.73 -15.54
C LYS A 312 -8.21 -1.43 -15.02
N LYS A 313 -7.56 -2.22 -15.88
CA LYS A 313 -6.22 -2.71 -15.62
C LYS A 313 -5.27 -2.31 -16.73
N TYR A 314 -4.02 -2.07 -16.34
CA TYR A 314 -2.92 -1.91 -17.27
C TYR A 314 -2.08 -3.19 -17.32
N GLU A 315 -1.61 -3.52 -18.51
CA GLU A 315 -0.66 -4.59 -18.78
C GLU A 315 0.62 -3.95 -19.30
N LEU A 316 1.73 -4.12 -18.57
CA LEU A 316 3.01 -3.49 -18.88
C LEU A 316 3.85 -4.43 -19.75
N ASN A 317 4.60 -3.86 -20.69
CA ASN A 317 5.52 -4.63 -21.54
C ASN A 317 6.85 -4.98 -20.85
N VAL A 318 7.05 -4.56 -19.61
CA VAL A 318 8.24 -4.87 -18.78
C VAL A 318 7.82 -5.07 -17.33
N PRO A 319 8.43 -6.02 -16.59
CA PRO A 319 8.16 -6.15 -15.16
C PRO A 319 8.77 -4.99 -14.37
N VAL A 320 8.01 -4.50 -13.39
CA VAL A 320 8.41 -3.40 -12.51
C VAL A 320 8.20 -3.78 -11.04
N THR A 321 8.94 -3.17 -10.14
CA THR A 321 8.91 -3.44 -8.70
C THR A 321 8.17 -2.37 -7.91
N LEU A 322 8.22 -1.12 -8.36
CA LEU A 322 7.59 0.03 -7.73
C LEU A 322 6.84 0.85 -8.78
N ILE A 323 5.77 1.51 -8.36
CA ILE A 323 4.99 2.42 -9.19
C ILE A 323 4.66 3.72 -8.46
N SER A 324 4.56 4.81 -9.22
CA SER A 324 4.00 6.09 -8.80
C SER A 324 3.28 6.74 -9.97
N VAL A 325 2.32 7.63 -9.69
CA VAL A 325 1.49 8.27 -10.72
C VAL A 325 1.40 9.77 -10.45
N ASP A 326 1.33 10.56 -11.51
CA ASP A 326 1.12 12.00 -11.39
C ASP A 326 -0.33 12.34 -10.95
N ASN A 327 -0.52 13.57 -10.47
CA ASN A 327 -1.83 14.03 -9.98
C ASN A 327 -2.91 14.17 -11.07
N LYS A 328 -2.54 14.08 -12.35
CA LYS A 328 -3.45 14.23 -13.50
C LYS A 328 -3.87 12.89 -14.12
N ASP A 329 -3.29 11.77 -13.64
CA ASP A 329 -3.45 10.45 -14.22
C ASP A 329 -3.04 10.40 -15.70
N GLU A 330 -1.91 11.04 -16.04
CA GLU A 330 -1.36 11.12 -17.40
C GLU A 330 -0.08 10.29 -17.54
N MET A 331 0.75 10.26 -16.50
CA MET A 331 2.03 9.56 -16.48
C MET A 331 2.14 8.65 -15.27
N LEU A 332 2.50 7.42 -15.51
CA LEU A 332 2.91 6.45 -14.50
C LEU A 332 4.44 6.30 -14.54
N TYR A 333 5.06 6.39 -13.39
CA TYR A 333 6.49 6.17 -13.18
C TYR A 333 6.70 4.83 -12.50
N ALA A 334 7.79 4.13 -12.83
CA ALA A 334 8.05 2.82 -12.26
C ALA A 334 9.56 2.53 -12.19
N PHE A 335 9.93 1.64 -11.28
CA PHE A 335 11.26 1.02 -11.28
C PHE A 335 11.20 -0.37 -11.93
N SER A 336 12.06 -0.57 -12.93
CA SER A 336 12.40 -1.90 -13.44
C SER A 336 13.76 -2.30 -12.90
N ASN A 337 13.90 -3.53 -12.41
CA ASN A 337 15.16 -4.04 -11.84
C ASN A 337 15.88 -5.01 -12.82
N MET A 338 15.62 -4.89 -14.12
CA MET A 338 16.22 -5.82 -15.10
C MET A 338 16.89 -5.07 -16.27
N PRO A 339 18.21 -5.17 -16.43
CA PRO A 339 19.16 -5.91 -15.59
C PRO A 339 19.52 -5.21 -14.28
N ASP A 340 19.42 -3.88 -14.22
CA ASP A 340 19.73 -3.03 -13.07
C ASP A 340 18.52 -2.12 -12.73
N PRO A 341 18.44 -1.56 -11.52
CA PRO A 341 17.40 -0.63 -11.17
C PRO A 341 17.38 0.59 -12.10
N GLU A 342 16.28 0.78 -12.80
CA GLU A 342 16.10 1.86 -13.78
C GLU A 342 14.73 2.53 -13.57
N LEU A 343 14.71 3.85 -13.52
CA LEU A 343 13.48 4.62 -13.50
C LEU A 343 12.93 4.76 -14.92
N ILE A 344 11.70 4.34 -15.11
CA ILE A 344 10.98 4.38 -16.40
C ILE A 344 9.61 5.05 -16.23
N ARG A 345 8.97 5.37 -17.32
CA ARG A 345 7.62 5.93 -17.32
C ARG A 345 6.74 5.32 -18.40
N PHE A 346 5.44 5.40 -18.16
CA PHE A 346 4.40 4.98 -19.09
C PHE A 346 3.42 6.14 -19.29
N LYS A 347 3.02 6.38 -20.52
CA LYS A 347 1.92 7.29 -20.80
C LYS A 347 0.60 6.53 -20.62
N ILE A 348 -0.27 6.98 -19.72
CA ILE A 348 -1.52 6.30 -19.35
C ILE A 348 -2.78 7.03 -19.83
N LYS A 349 -2.59 8.14 -20.56
CA LYS A 349 -3.67 8.95 -21.16
C LYS A 349 -3.30 9.41 -22.54
#